data_99e889c36f3496e6548110e96aead2ad
#
_entry.id   99e889c36f3496e6548110e96aead2ad
#
_cell.length_a   1.000
_cell.length_b   1.000
_cell.length_c   1.000
_cell.angle_alpha   90.00
_cell.angle_beta   90.00
_cell.angle_gamma   90.00
#
_symmetry.space_group_name_H-M   'P 1'
#
loop_
_entity.id
_entity.type
_entity.pdbx_description
1 polymer ?
#
loop_
_entity_poly.entity_id
_entity_poly.type
_entity_poly.pdbx_seq_one_letter_code
_entity_poly.pdbx_strand_id
1 'polypeptide(L)'
;MKTNDGKSVDVGKVWWFWFSSNAFAVDKRLRRLFRMLPHDPRCKFCNAPFQGVGGIVVRALFGKQRSDLNPLFCNLCEMASREFPGGAEVEMSMLFADVRGSTALSKKMRPTEFSQLINRFYSGSTNLISKEDGLVEKLAGDAVAAFWGAGFAGPNYVRRTIKVAQNLSNVMARQGIPVGIGVHSGVAFFGAVGTADGLTNISAIGDEVNTAARLASKAAAGEIIVSEQALKAADIDGSELESRSLELKGISEPVLVRVMRGKQ
;
A
#
# COMPACT_ATOMS: atom_id res chain seq x y z
N MET A 1 -15.79 13.21 19.92
CA MET A 1 -16.78 12.24 20.41
C MET A 1 -16.55 12.04 21.89
N LYS A 2 -17.58 12.11 22.73
CA LYS A 2 -17.45 11.85 24.17
C LYS A 2 -17.83 10.39 24.42
N THR A 3 -17.01 9.67 25.17
CA THR A 3 -17.38 8.37 25.71
C THR A 3 -18.57 8.54 26.68
N ASN A 4 -19.28 7.45 27.04
CA ASN A 4 -20.35 7.49 28.06
C ASN A 4 -19.91 8.13 29.39
N ASP A 5 -18.61 8.19 29.65
CA ASP A 5 -17.98 8.81 30.83
C ASP A 5 -17.50 10.25 30.60
N GLY A 6 -17.90 10.91 29.51
CA GLY A 6 -17.56 12.32 29.22
C GLY A 6 -16.12 12.60 28.80
N LYS A 7 -15.27 11.58 28.62
CA LYS A 7 -13.87 11.74 28.16
C LYS A 7 -13.83 11.86 26.65
N SER A 8 -13.07 12.82 26.14
CA SER A 8 -12.80 12.92 24.70
C SER A 8 -12.00 11.72 24.22
N VAL A 9 -12.45 11.09 23.14
CA VAL A 9 -11.67 10.01 22.49
C VAL A 9 -10.44 10.62 21.84
N ASP A 10 -9.27 10.15 22.22
CA ASP A 10 -8.02 10.51 21.56
C ASP A 10 -7.93 9.77 20.21
N VAL A 11 -8.28 10.48 19.15
CA VAL A 11 -8.33 9.94 17.78
C VAL A 11 -6.96 9.41 17.35
N GLY A 12 -5.87 10.09 17.74
CA GLY A 12 -4.51 9.63 17.42
C GLY A 12 -4.22 8.26 18.04
N LYS A 13 -4.63 8.03 19.30
CA LYS A 13 -4.48 6.71 19.93
C LYS A 13 -5.29 5.63 19.23
N VAL A 14 -6.50 5.95 18.71
CA VAL A 14 -7.32 5.00 17.97
C VAL A 14 -6.61 4.57 16.69
N TRP A 15 -6.11 5.52 15.88
CA TRP A 15 -5.37 5.22 14.66
C TRP A 15 -4.06 4.48 14.92
N TRP A 16 -3.28 4.93 15.93
CA TRP A 16 -2.06 4.25 16.33
C TRP A 16 -2.35 2.79 16.72
N PHE A 17 -3.37 2.58 17.54
CA PHE A 17 -3.78 1.26 17.98
C PHE A 17 -4.20 0.39 16.79
N TRP A 18 -4.96 0.93 15.85
CA TRP A 18 -5.40 0.21 14.67
C TRP A 18 -4.24 -0.17 13.75
N PHE A 19 -3.26 0.67 13.59
CA PHE A 19 -2.17 0.45 12.64
C PHE A 19 -0.99 -0.31 13.24
N SER A 20 -0.68 -0.08 14.52
CA SER A 20 0.55 -0.56 15.17
C SER A 20 0.34 -1.76 16.08
N SER A 21 -0.88 -1.97 16.63
CA SER A 21 -1.13 -3.03 17.59
C SER A 21 -1.69 -4.31 16.96
N ASN A 22 -1.52 -5.44 17.67
CA ASN A 22 -2.15 -6.73 17.31
C ASN A 22 -3.66 -6.78 17.61
N ALA A 23 -4.28 -5.71 18.08
CA ALA A 23 -5.68 -5.67 18.46
C ALA A 23 -6.65 -5.99 17.31
N PHE A 24 -6.21 -5.78 16.07
CA PHE A 24 -6.92 -6.17 14.85
C PHE A 24 -6.75 -7.65 14.45
N ALA A 25 -6.40 -8.53 15.39
CA ALA A 25 -6.30 -9.96 15.06
C ALA A 25 -7.59 -10.52 14.41
N VAL A 26 -8.77 -10.05 14.83
CA VAL A 26 -10.06 -10.40 14.23
C VAL A 26 -10.18 -9.82 12.84
N ASP A 27 -9.86 -8.53 12.65
CA ASP A 27 -9.92 -7.87 11.34
C ASP A 27 -8.89 -8.44 10.37
N LYS A 28 -7.70 -8.85 10.82
CA LYS A 28 -6.74 -9.59 9.99
C LYS A 28 -7.32 -10.89 9.47
N ARG A 29 -8.01 -11.67 10.32
CA ARG A 29 -8.66 -12.92 9.92
C ARG A 29 -9.79 -12.65 8.93
N LEU A 30 -10.62 -11.63 9.20
CA LEU A 30 -11.69 -11.21 8.30
C LEU A 30 -11.15 -10.69 6.97
N ARG A 31 -10.08 -9.88 6.95
CA ARG A 31 -9.42 -9.44 5.71
C ARG A 31 -8.95 -10.62 4.86
N ARG A 32 -8.36 -11.64 5.49
CA ARG A 32 -7.92 -12.85 4.80
C ARG A 32 -9.10 -13.66 4.30
N LEU A 33 -10.14 -13.84 5.11
CA LEU A 33 -11.37 -14.50 4.71
C LEU A 33 -12.04 -13.79 3.52
N PHE A 34 -12.22 -12.49 3.60
CA PHE A 34 -12.82 -11.70 2.52
C PHE A 34 -12.02 -11.79 1.23
N ARG A 35 -10.68 -11.83 1.32
CA ARG A 35 -9.82 -12.00 0.15
C ARG A 35 -10.02 -13.34 -0.55
N MET A 36 -10.36 -14.40 0.17
CA MET A 36 -10.62 -15.73 -0.40
C MET A 36 -11.96 -15.81 -1.14
N LEU A 37 -12.89 -14.92 -0.84
CA LEU A 37 -14.18 -14.87 -1.53
C LEU A 37 -13.98 -14.35 -2.97
N PRO A 38 -14.75 -14.86 -3.95
CA PRO A 38 -14.65 -14.42 -5.34
C PRO A 38 -15.14 -12.99 -5.54
N HIS A 39 -14.75 -12.40 -6.67
CA HIS A 39 -15.16 -11.13 -7.26
C HIS A 39 -14.53 -9.86 -6.71
N ASP A 40 -14.16 -9.00 -7.64
CA ASP A 40 -13.82 -7.59 -7.49
C ASP A 40 -14.96 -6.73 -8.06
N PRO A 41 -15.13 -5.44 -7.70
CA PRO A 41 -14.23 -4.67 -6.83
C PRO A 41 -14.43 -4.96 -5.32
N ARG A 42 -13.41 -4.56 -4.53
CA ARG A 42 -13.33 -4.80 -3.08
C ARG A 42 -13.10 -3.52 -2.29
N CYS A 43 -13.45 -3.57 -1.03
CA CYS A 43 -13.08 -2.51 -0.09
C CYS A 43 -11.55 -2.40 0.01
N LYS A 44 -11.02 -1.21 -0.25
CA LYS A 44 -9.59 -0.89 -0.16
C LYS A 44 -9.00 -1.26 1.21
N PHE A 45 -9.76 -1.10 2.29
CA PHE A 45 -9.26 -1.31 3.65
C PHE A 45 -9.46 -2.75 4.14
N CYS A 46 -10.68 -3.30 4.09
CA CYS A 46 -10.96 -4.61 4.68
C CYS A 46 -11.03 -5.77 3.67
N ASN A 47 -10.82 -5.51 2.37
CA ASN A 47 -10.91 -6.49 1.27
C ASN A 47 -12.30 -7.14 1.07
N ALA A 48 -13.35 -6.63 1.70
CA ALA A 48 -14.72 -7.12 1.49
C ALA A 48 -15.11 -6.97 0.02
N PRO A 49 -15.52 -8.03 -0.69
CA PRO A 49 -16.01 -7.92 -2.07
C PRO A 49 -17.37 -7.23 -2.12
N PHE A 50 -17.61 -6.44 -3.18
CA PHE A 50 -18.85 -5.67 -3.34
C PHE A 50 -19.85 -6.34 -4.27
N GLN A 51 -19.41 -7.27 -5.10
CA GLN A 51 -20.20 -7.89 -6.16
C GLN A 51 -20.13 -9.42 -6.12
N GLY A 52 -20.97 -10.05 -6.93
CA GLY A 52 -21.03 -11.50 -7.08
C GLY A 52 -21.43 -12.24 -5.80
N VAL A 53 -21.20 -13.54 -5.77
CA VAL A 53 -21.54 -14.40 -4.62
C VAL A 53 -20.82 -13.93 -3.35
N GLY A 54 -19.54 -13.54 -3.47
CA GLY A 54 -18.76 -13.02 -2.33
C GLY A 54 -19.40 -11.76 -1.73
N GLY A 55 -19.85 -10.82 -2.57
CA GLY A 55 -20.53 -9.60 -2.12
C GLY A 55 -21.89 -9.87 -1.46
N ILE A 56 -22.66 -10.84 -1.97
CA ILE A 56 -23.93 -11.25 -1.37
C ILE A 56 -23.68 -11.82 0.05
N VAL A 57 -22.75 -12.76 0.17
CA VAL A 57 -22.39 -13.37 1.46
C VAL A 57 -21.92 -12.33 2.48
N VAL A 58 -21.03 -11.43 2.07
CA VAL A 58 -20.48 -10.40 2.97
C VAL A 58 -21.54 -9.39 3.40
N ARG A 59 -22.46 -9.03 2.51
CA ARG A 59 -23.62 -8.18 2.85
C ARG A 59 -24.55 -8.86 3.84
N ALA A 60 -24.89 -10.12 3.60
CA ALA A 60 -25.82 -10.87 4.43
C ALA A 60 -25.28 -11.14 5.84
N LEU A 61 -24.01 -11.53 5.96
CA LEU A 61 -23.40 -11.93 7.24
C LEU A 61 -22.76 -10.78 8.02
N PHE A 62 -22.26 -9.76 7.34
CA PHE A 62 -21.45 -8.69 7.95
C PHE A 62 -22.02 -7.28 7.72
N GLY A 63 -23.13 -7.12 6.98
CA GLY A 63 -23.72 -5.83 6.67
C GLY A 63 -22.83 -4.90 5.83
N LYS A 64 -21.76 -5.44 5.21
CA LYS A 64 -20.82 -4.65 4.44
C LYS A 64 -21.24 -4.59 2.97
N GLN A 65 -21.40 -3.38 2.48
CA GLN A 65 -21.67 -3.09 1.08
C GLN A 65 -20.82 -1.90 0.62
N ARG A 66 -20.75 -1.66 -0.68
CA ARG A 66 -20.05 -0.50 -1.23
C ARG A 66 -20.65 0.78 -0.66
N SER A 67 -19.79 1.72 -0.22
CA SER A 67 -20.26 3.03 0.24
C SER A 67 -20.70 3.89 -0.94
N ASP A 68 -21.79 4.62 -0.78
CA ASP A 68 -22.26 5.60 -1.76
C ASP A 68 -21.40 6.87 -1.75
N LEU A 69 -20.79 7.21 -0.61
CA LEU A 69 -19.97 8.41 -0.45
C LEU A 69 -18.55 8.21 -0.98
N ASN A 70 -17.96 7.05 -0.71
CA ASN A 70 -16.63 6.70 -1.22
C ASN A 70 -16.63 5.26 -1.77
N PRO A 71 -16.73 5.10 -3.10
CA PRO A 71 -16.83 3.78 -3.73
C PRO A 71 -15.61 2.86 -3.53
N LEU A 72 -14.49 3.38 -3.01
CA LEU A 72 -13.30 2.59 -2.68
C LEU A 72 -13.41 1.86 -1.35
N PHE A 73 -14.38 2.22 -0.51
CA PHE A 73 -14.60 1.62 0.81
C PHE A 73 -15.96 0.92 0.91
N CYS A 74 -16.08 0.02 1.88
CA CYS A 74 -17.41 -0.40 2.32
C CYS A 74 -17.99 0.65 3.29
N ASN A 75 -19.31 0.64 3.43
CA ASN A 75 -20.06 1.53 4.32
C ASN A 75 -19.49 1.60 5.74
N LEU A 76 -19.05 0.47 6.32
CA LEU A 76 -18.51 0.44 7.69
C LEU A 76 -17.11 1.04 7.76
N CYS A 77 -16.23 0.79 6.79
CA CYS A 77 -14.89 1.38 6.77
C CYS A 77 -14.94 2.88 6.47
N GLU A 78 -15.84 3.31 5.62
CA GLU A 78 -16.08 4.73 5.34
C GLU A 78 -16.63 5.45 6.58
N MET A 79 -17.66 4.88 7.20
CA MET A 79 -18.23 5.42 8.44
C MET A 79 -17.17 5.55 9.53
N ALA A 80 -16.33 4.53 9.76
CA ALA A 80 -15.25 4.56 10.73
C ALA A 80 -14.23 5.68 10.42
N SER A 81 -13.89 5.90 9.14
CA SER A 81 -12.95 6.97 8.76
C SER A 81 -13.52 8.37 9.02
N ARG A 82 -14.83 8.55 8.95
CA ARG A 82 -15.51 9.80 9.27
C ARG A 82 -15.76 9.99 10.77
N GLU A 83 -16.01 8.91 11.47
CA GLU A 83 -16.21 8.94 12.92
C GLU A 83 -14.91 9.27 13.68
N PHE A 84 -13.76 8.87 13.12
CA PHE A 84 -12.43 9.16 13.66
C PHE A 84 -11.60 10.00 12.69
N PRO A 85 -11.96 11.28 12.43
CA PRO A 85 -11.23 12.14 11.53
C PRO A 85 -9.84 12.44 12.11
N GLY A 86 -8.79 12.39 11.26
CA GLY A 86 -7.40 12.54 11.66
C GLY A 86 -6.62 11.25 11.53
N GLY A 87 -5.56 11.08 12.30
CA GLY A 87 -4.66 9.94 12.19
C GLY A 87 -3.60 9.95 13.28
N ALA A 88 -2.56 9.15 13.10
CA ALA A 88 -1.43 9.05 14.01
C ALA A 88 -0.12 8.94 13.24
N GLU A 89 0.97 9.32 13.89
CA GLU A 89 2.32 8.95 13.46
C GLU A 89 2.57 7.49 13.80
N VAL A 90 2.90 6.69 12.79
CA VAL A 90 3.09 5.25 12.93
C VAL A 90 4.29 4.79 12.10
N GLU A 91 4.99 3.80 12.61
CA GLU A 91 6.00 3.10 11.83
C GLU A 91 5.34 2.25 10.74
N MET A 92 5.82 2.41 9.51
CA MET A 92 5.29 1.69 8.37
C MET A 92 6.36 1.37 7.34
N SER A 93 6.08 0.40 6.50
CA SER A 93 6.85 0.12 5.30
C SER A 93 6.04 0.50 4.07
N MET A 94 6.72 1.07 3.10
CA MET A 94 6.14 1.68 1.92
C MET A 94 6.77 1.09 0.67
N LEU A 95 5.95 0.75 -0.30
CA LEU A 95 6.35 0.30 -1.62
C LEU A 95 5.73 1.21 -2.66
N PHE A 96 6.57 1.74 -3.53
CA PHE A 96 6.15 2.40 -4.76
C PHE A 96 6.73 1.64 -5.94
N ALA A 97 5.94 1.43 -6.97
CA ALA A 97 6.35 0.81 -8.20
C ALA A 97 5.77 1.56 -9.38
N ASP A 98 6.53 1.76 -10.43
CA ASP A 98 6.02 2.36 -11.64
C ASP A 98 6.58 1.69 -12.91
N VAL A 99 5.88 1.86 -14.03
CA VAL A 99 6.27 1.31 -15.34
C VAL A 99 7.32 2.21 -15.96
N ARG A 100 8.52 1.70 -16.14
CA ARG A 100 9.63 2.43 -16.76
C ARG A 100 9.40 2.71 -18.23
N GLY A 101 9.65 3.97 -18.62
CA GLY A 101 9.45 4.38 -20.01
C GLY A 101 8.00 4.41 -20.47
N SER A 102 7.03 4.48 -19.56
CA SER A 102 5.58 4.51 -19.84
C SER A 102 5.19 5.57 -20.87
N THR A 103 5.77 6.78 -20.79
CA THR A 103 5.55 7.85 -21.78
C THR A 103 6.01 7.44 -23.19
N ALA A 104 7.12 6.73 -23.33
CA ALA A 104 7.57 6.25 -24.62
C ALA A 104 6.72 5.07 -25.12
N LEU A 105 6.28 4.19 -24.20
CA LEU A 105 5.38 3.08 -24.50
C LEU A 105 4.02 3.59 -24.98
N SER A 106 3.43 4.56 -24.28
CA SER A 106 2.13 5.14 -24.66
C SER A 106 2.14 5.83 -26.02
N LYS A 107 3.29 6.34 -26.46
CA LYS A 107 3.45 6.92 -27.83
C LYS A 107 3.58 5.85 -28.92
N LYS A 108 4.05 4.65 -28.59
CA LYS A 108 4.30 3.54 -29.52
C LYS A 108 3.13 2.56 -29.62
N MET A 109 2.24 2.56 -28.63
CA MET A 109 1.12 1.64 -28.52
C MET A 109 -0.20 2.38 -28.77
N ARG A 110 -1.22 1.67 -29.23
CA ARG A 110 -2.59 2.20 -29.23
C ARG A 110 -3.06 2.42 -27.79
N PRO A 111 -3.88 3.45 -27.49
CA PRO A 111 -4.37 3.72 -26.13
C PRO A 111 -5.00 2.50 -25.45
N THR A 112 -5.72 1.66 -26.21
CA THR A 112 -6.33 0.41 -25.71
C THR A 112 -5.28 -0.62 -25.29
N GLU A 113 -4.20 -0.78 -26.05
CA GLU A 113 -3.11 -1.71 -25.73
C GLU A 113 -2.32 -1.25 -24.50
N PHE A 114 -2.06 0.06 -24.42
CA PHE A 114 -1.43 0.65 -23.24
C PHE A 114 -2.30 0.48 -21.99
N SER A 115 -3.62 0.70 -22.10
CA SER A 115 -4.56 0.46 -21.00
C SER A 115 -4.55 -1.01 -20.55
N GLN A 116 -4.48 -1.96 -21.47
CA GLN A 116 -4.38 -3.40 -21.13
C GLN A 116 -3.06 -3.72 -20.42
N LEU A 117 -1.93 -3.09 -20.82
CA LEU A 117 -0.65 -3.24 -20.13
C LEU A 117 -0.76 -2.74 -18.67
N ILE A 118 -1.30 -1.52 -18.48
CA ILE A 118 -1.50 -0.95 -17.14
C ILE A 118 -2.43 -1.81 -16.31
N ASN A 119 -3.52 -2.34 -16.86
CA ASN A 119 -4.43 -3.23 -16.14
C ASN A 119 -3.75 -4.53 -15.70
N ARG A 120 -2.85 -5.12 -16.50
CA ARG A 120 -2.04 -6.27 -16.09
C ARG A 120 -1.09 -5.90 -14.94
N PHE A 121 -0.42 -4.75 -15.05
CA PHE A 121 0.45 -4.24 -13.99
C PHE A 121 -0.33 -4.03 -12.68
N TYR A 122 -1.49 -3.38 -12.73
CA TYR A 122 -2.34 -3.16 -11.56
C TYR A 122 -2.84 -4.48 -10.94
N SER A 123 -3.35 -5.40 -11.75
CA SER A 123 -3.87 -6.69 -11.27
C SER A 123 -2.78 -7.53 -10.61
N GLY A 124 -1.59 -7.60 -11.23
CA GLY A 124 -0.44 -8.30 -10.65
C GLY A 124 0.03 -7.67 -9.34
N SER A 125 0.14 -6.34 -9.30
CA SER A 125 0.57 -5.60 -8.13
C SER A 125 -0.42 -5.76 -6.97
N THR A 126 -1.70 -5.49 -7.20
CA THR A 126 -2.73 -5.55 -6.16
C THR A 126 -2.90 -6.95 -5.58
N ASN A 127 -2.79 -7.97 -6.40
CA ASN A 127 -2.85 -9.36 -5.96
C ASN A 127 -1.67 -9.72 -5.02
N LEU A 128 -0.43 -9.36 -5.39
CA LEU A 128 0.76 -9.62 -4.58
C LEU A 128 0.74 -8.80 -3.27
N ILE A 129 0.40 -7.52 -3.34
CA ILE A 129 0.27 -6.64 -2.17
C ILE A 129 -0.75 -7.21 -1.18
N SER A 130 -1.95 -7.54 -1.68
CA SER A 130 -3.02 -8.06 -0.83
C SER A 130 -2.70 -9.43 -0.23
N LYS A 131 -2.00 -10.32 -0.95
CA LYS A 131 -1.56 -11.63 -0.43
C LYS A 131 -0.64 -11.52 0.78
N GLU A 132 0.18 -10.49 0.82
CA GLU A 132 1.09 -10.22 1.95
C GLU A 132 0.51 -9.19 2.93
N ASP A 133 -0.80 -9.09 3.01
CA ASP A 133 -1.56 -8.23 3.92
C ASP A 133 -1.28 -6.72 3.75
N GLY A 134 -0.73 -6.28 2.61
CA GLY A 134 -0.52 -4.86 2.30
C GLY A 134 -1.82 -4.11 2.04
N LEU A 135 -1.78 -2.81 2.23
CA LEU A 135 -2.83 -1.87 1.88
C LEU A 135 -2.46 -1.19 0.55
N VAL A 136 -3.24 -1.45 -0.50
CA VAL A 136 -3.10 -0.70 -1.76
C VAL A 136 -3.60 0.71 -1.53
N GLU A 137 -2.69 1.69 -1.56
CA GLU A 137 -3.03 3.08 -1.32
C GLU A 137 -3.53 3.75 -2.60
N LYS A 138 -2.76 3.63 -3.68
CA LYS A 138 -3.04 4.36 -4.91
C LYS A 138 -2.69 3.55 -6.15
N LEU A 139 -3.56 3.63 -7.15
CA LEU A 139 -3.33 3.23 -8.53
C LEU A 139 -3.44 4.52 -9.36
N ALA A 140 -2.34 5.05 -9.87
CA ALA A 140 -2.33 6.34 -10.54
C ALA A 140 -1.44 6.32 -11.78
N GLY A 141 -2.05 6.42 -12.95
CA GLY A 141 -1.34 6.43 -14.21
C GLY A 141 -0.59 5.11 -14.44
N ASP A 142 0.71 5.12 -14.28
CA ASP A 142 1.62 4.00 -14.44
C ASP A 142 2.25 3.56 -13.12
N ALA A 143 1.71 4.01 -11.98
CA ALA A 143 2.26 3.78 -10.65
C ALA A 143 1.28 3.09 -9.70
N VAL A 144 1.85 2.34 -8.77
CA VAL A 144 1.17 1.72 -7.62
C VAL A 144 1.91 2.11 -6.35
N ALA A 145 1.14 2.54 -5.34
CA ALA A 145 1.63 2.77 -3.98
C ALA A 145 0.94 1.82 -3.00
N ALA A 146 1.70 1.29 -2.05
CA ALA A 146 1.18 0.39 -1.02
C ALA A 146 1.93 0.53 0.30
N PHE A 147 1.21 0.26 1.40
CA PHE A 147 1.71 0.41 2.76
C PHE A 147 1.50 -0.86 3.58
N TRP A 148 2.42 -1.08 4.52
CA TRP A 148 2.34 -2.15 5.52
C TRP A 148 2.62 -1.59 6.90
N GLY A 149 1.90 -2.08 7.89
CA GLY A 149 2.10 -1.78 9.31
C GLY A 149 1.92 -3.01 10.16
N ALA A 150 2.50 -3.00 11.37
CA ALA A 150 2.47 -4.13 12.29
C ALA A 150 1.04 -4.58 12.64
N GLY A 151 0.12 -3.63 12.76
CA GLY A 151 -1.27 -3.87 13.13
C GLY A 151 -2.00 -4.82 12.19
N PHE A 152 -1.82 -4.77 10.88
CA PHE A 152 -2.54 -5.61 9.93
C PHE A 152 -1.65 -6.61 9.17
N ALA A 153 -0.35 -6.35 9.02
CA ALA A 153 0.58 -7.26 8.37
C ALA A 153 1.45 -8.08 9.34
N GLY A 154 1.40 -7.77 10.64
CA GLY A 154 2.17 -8.45 11.68
C GLY A 154 3.61 -7.92 11.83
N PRO A 155 4.40 -8.45 12.77
CA PRO A 155 5.70 -7.89 13.13
C PRO A 155 6.72 -7.90 11.98
N ASN A 156 6.59 -8.82 11.04
CA ASN A 156 7.50 -8.94 9.90
C ASN A 156 7.03 -8.12 8.67
N TYR A 157 6.29 -7.03 8.87
CA TYR A 157 5.67 -6.26 7.80
C TYR A 157 6.68 -5.69 6.79
N VAL A 158 7.86 -5.25 7.24
CA VAL A 158 8.90 -4.74 6.35
C VAL A 158 9.48 -5.85 5.46
N ARG A 159 9.76 -7.02 6.04
CA ARG A 159 10.22 -8.20 5.28
C ARG A 159 9.19 -8.63 4.24
N ARG A 160 7.90 -8.54 4.56
CA ARG A 160 6.81 -8.81 3.61
C ARG A 160 6.78 -7.81 2.47
N THR A 161 7.02 -6.52 2.75
CA THR A 161 7.10 -5.48 1.71
C THR A 161 8.22 -5.79 0.73
N ILE A 162 9.41 -6.12 1.21
CA ILE A 162 10.57 -6.48 0.37
C ILE A 162 10.26 -7.74 -0.47
N LYS A 163 9.63 -8.76 0.14
CA LYS A 163 9.19 -9.97 -0.57
C LYS A 163 8.19 -9.65 -1.69
N VAL A 164 7.24 -8.73 -1.44
CA VAL A 164 6.31 -8.27 -2.49
C VAL A 164 7.07 -7.57 -3.61
N ALA A 165 8.02 -6.70 -3.30
CA ALA A 165 8.83 -6.02 -4.30
C ALA A 165 9.59 -7.00 -5.21
N GLN A 166 10.22 -8.03 -4.64
CA GLN A 166 10.91 -9.07 -5.39
C GLN A 166 9.97 -9.89 -6.28
N ASN A 167 8.83 -10.32 -5.72
CA ASN A 167 7.83 -11.08 -6.48
C ASN A 167 7.21 -10.24 -7.60
N LEU A 168 6.96 -8.96 -7.34
CA LEU A 168 6.40 -8.03 -8.32
C LEU A 168 7.38 -7.82 -9.48
N SER A 169 8.65 -7.55 -9.20
CA SER A 169 9.69 -7.42 -10.22
C SER A 169 9.74 -8.68 -11.09
N ASN A 170 9.74 -9.87 -10.48
CA ASN A 170 9.78 -11.14 -11.20
C ASN A 170 8.53 -11.39 -12.07
N VAL A 171 7.34 -11.10 -11.55
CA VAL A 171 6.07 -11.28 -12.28
C VAL A 171 6.00 -10.32 -13.46
N MET A 172 6.37 -9.08 -13.25
CA MET A 172 6.35 -8.06 -14.32
C MET A 172 7.39 -8.34 -15.41
N ALA A 173 8.59 -8.79 -15.03
CA ALA A 173 9.61 -9.20 -16.01
C ALA A 173 9.10 -10.33 -16.92
N ARG A 174 8.46 -11.37 -16.36
CA ARG A 174 7.85 -12.45 -17.15
C ARG A 174 6.73 -11.98 -18.08
N GLN A 175 6.09 -10.88 -17.78
CA GLN A 175 5.03 -10.27 -18.59
C GLN A 175 5.57 -9.22 -19.59
N GLY A 176 6.88 -9.00 -19.62
CA GLY A 176 7.52 -7.97 -20.45
C GLY A 176 7.17 -6.54 -20.03
N ILE A 177 6.77 -6.33 -18.76
CA ILE A 177 6.44 -5.01 -18.23
C ILE A 177 7.64 -4.50 -17.44
N PRO A 178 8.34 -3.46 -17.90
CA PRO A 178 9.51 -2.91 -17.22
C PRO A 178 9.06 -2.10 -16.00
N VAL A 179 9.39 -2.54 -14.80
CA VAL A 179 9.04 -1.82 -13.56
C VAL A 179 10.28 -1.43 -12.76
N GLY A 180 10.24 -0.24 -12.15
CA GLY A 180 11.16 0.20 -11.13
C GLY A 180 10.43 0.25 -9.78
N ILE A 181 11.07 -0.22 -8.72
CA ILE A 181 10.44 -0.35 -7.40
C ILE A 181 11.30 0.33 -6.34
N GLY A 182 10.68 1.12 -5.48
CA GLY A 182 11.27 1.70 -4.27
C GLY A 182 10.62 1.11 -3.03
N VAL A 183 11.44 0.73 -2.05
CA VAL A 183 10.99 0.27 -0.73
C VAL A 183 11.69 1.10 0.35
N HIS A 184 10.88 1.65 1.24
CA HIS A 184 11.35 2.40 2.38
C HIS A 184 10.56 2.05 3.63
N SER A 185 11.14 2.34 4.82
CA SER A 185 10.48 2.15 6.10
C SER A 185 10.78 3.33 7.00
N GLY A 186 9.78 3.86 7.68
CA GLY A 186 9.93 4.99 8.59
C GLY A 186 8.61 5.41 9.21
N VAL A 187 8.65 6.48 10.00
CA VAL A 187 7.47 7.05 10.66
C VAL A 187 6.77 8.01 9.71
N ALA A 188 5.48 7.78 9.47
CA ALA A 188 4.65 8.67 8.68
C ALA A 188 3.29 8.89 9.35
N PHE A 189 2.64 10.00 9.05
CA PHE A 189 1.25 10.17 9.44
C PHE A 189 0.39 9.21 8.62
N PHE A 190 -0.46 8.42 9.30
CA PHE A 190 -1.43 7.53 8.68
C PHE A 190 -2.82 7.77 9.27
N GLY A 191 -3.79 7.98 8.41
CA GLY A 191 -5.14 8.28 8.90
C GLY A 191 -6.12 8.68 7.81
N ALA A 192 -7.25 9.22 8.27
CA ALA A 192 -8.28 9.81 7.43
C ALA A 192 -7.84 11.20 6.97
N VAL A 193 -7.60 11.34 5.68
CA VAL A 193 -7.16 12.58 5.02
C VAL A 193 -8.23 13.02 4.04
N GLY A 194 -8.67 14.26 4.15
CA GLY A 194 -9.72 14.79 3.28
C GLY A 194 -10.30 16.09 3.82
N THR A 195 -11.44 16.53 3.27
CA THR A 195 -12.19 17.69 3.74
C THR A 195 -13.27 17.28 4.73
N ALA A 196 -13.60 18.16 5.68
CA ALA A 196 -14.60 17.88 6.72
C ALA A 196 -15.98 17.51 6.14
N ASP A 197 -16.35 18.11 5.00
CA ASP A 197 -17.64 17.90 4.33
C ASP A 197 -17.51 17.11 3.01
N GLY A 198 -16.34 16.54 2.73
CA GLY A 198 -16.03 15.92 1.44
C GLY A 198 -15.59 14.47 1.52
N LEU A 199 -14.95 14.04 0.45
CA LEU A 199 -14.38 12.69 0.36
C LEU A 199 -13.21 12.55 1.32
N THR A 200 -13.30 11.58 2.21
CA THR A 200 -12.21 11.18 3.09
C THR A 200 -11.52 9.95 2.50
N ASN A 201 -10.20 9.99 2.41
CA ASN A 201 -9.38 8.85 2.04
C ASN A 201 -8.52 8.42 3.23
N ILE A 202 -8.25 7.13 3.37
CA ILE A 202 -7.27 6.62 4.32
C ILE A 202 -5.93 6.55 3.58
N SER A 203 -4.97 7.37 4.01
CA SER A 203 -3.69 7.54 3.33
C SER A 203 -2.55 7.77 4.31
N ALA A 204 -1.31 7.70 3.80
CA ALA A 204 -0.12 8.10 4.52
C ALA A 204 0.46 9.39 3.92
N ILE A 205 1.00 10.25 4.79
CA ILE A 205 1.63 11.52 4.41
C ILE A 205 2.91 11.70 5.23
N GLY A 206 3.94 12.25 4.61
CA GLY A 206 5.19 12.58 5.27
C GLY A 206 6.40 12.42 4.36
N ASP A 207 7.56 12.84 4.86
CA ASP A 207 8.82 12.81 4.10
C ASP A 207 9.26 11.38 3.77
N GLU A 208 8.98 10.44 4.67
CA GLU A 208 9.30 9.01 4.45
C GLU A 208 8.47 8.44 3.29
N VAL A 209 7.21 8.89 3.11
CA VAL A 209 6.38 8.50 1.97
C VAL A 209 6.94 9.07 0.67
N ASN A 210 7.39 10.34 0.72
CA ASN A 210 8.03 10.99 -0.42
C ASN A 210 9.37 10.31 -0.76
N THR A 211 10.14 9.90 0.25
CA THR A 211 11.39 9.16 0.07
C THR A 211 11.14 7.86 -0.68
N ALA A 212 10.18 7.05 -0.26
CA ALA A 212 9.82 5.80 -0.94
C ALA A 212 9.44 6.02 -2.42
N ALA A 213 8.64 7.06 -2.71
CA ALA A 213 8.26 7.41 -4.06
C ALA A 213 9.46 7.83 -4.93
N ARG A 214 10.39 8.59 -4.34
CA ARG A 214 11.63 9.01 -5.03
C ARG A 214 12.59 7.85 -5.28
N LEU A 215 12.71 6.90 -4.35
CA LEU A 215 13.48 5.67 -4.57
C LEU A 215 12.92 4.91 -5.79
N ALA A 216 11.61 4.75 -5.88
CA ALA A 216 10.99 4.14 -7.06
C ALA A 216 11.34 4.88 -8.34
N SER A 217 11.30 6.23 -8.33
CA SER A 217 11.63 7.04 -9.51
C SER A 217 13.08 6.89 -9.97
N LYS A 218 14.01 6.55 -9.08
CA LYS A 218 15.44 6.33 -9.36
C LYS A 218 15.77 4.89 -9.78
N ALA A 219 14.86 3.95 -9.57
CA ALA A 219 15.06 2.55 -9.94
C ALA A 219 14.98 2.38 -11.46
N ALA A 220 15.93 1.69 -12.05
CA ALA A 220 15.87 1.28 -13.45
C ALA A 220 14.85 0.13 -13.65
N ALA A 221 14.59 -0.23 -14.90
CA ALA A 221 13.74 -1.38 -15.20
C ALA A 221 14.31 -2.66 -14.58
N GLY A 222 13.50 -3.37 -13.80
CA GLY A 222 13.89 -4.59 -13.08
C GLY A 222 14.64 -4.34 -11.77
N GLU A 223 14.94 -3.08 -11.41
CA GLU A 223 15.59 -2.75 -10.15
C GLU A 223 14.57 -2.53 -9.02
N ILE A 224 14.97 -2.96 -7.83
CA ILE A 224 14.31 -2.70 -6.57
C ILE A 224 15.31 -1.93 -5.70
N ILE A 225 15.05 -0.66 -5.45
CA ILE A 225 15.86 0.16 -4.56
C ILE A 225 15.26 0.09 -3.15
N VAL A 226 16.02 -0.44 -2.20
CA VAL A 226 15.62 -0.60 -0.81
C VAL A 226 16.51 0.29 0.06
N SER A 227 15.92 1.14 0.91
CA SER A 227 16.70 1.94 1.85
C SER A 227 17.38 1.06 2.90
N GLU A 228 18.56 1.47 3.36
CA GLU A 228 19.26 0.80 4.47
C GLU A 228 18.37 0.69 5.72
N GLN A 229 17.55 1.72 5.98
CA GLN A 229 16.58 1.73 7.08
C GLN A 229 15.55 0.60 6.94
N ALA A 230 15.05 0.34 5.72
CA ALA A 230 14.12 -0.75 5.47
C ALA A 230 14.78 -2.13 5.60
N LEU A 231 16.03 -2.30 5.15
CA LEU A 231 16.77 -3.55 5.34
C LEU A 231 17.01 -3.84 6.82
N LYS A 232 17.46 -2.83 7.57
CA LYS A 232 17.65 -2.93 9.02
C LYS A 232 16.37 -3.30 9.75
N ALA A 233 15.26 -2.65 9.42
CA ALA A 233 13.94 -2.94 10.01
C ALA A 233 13.40 -4.32 9.62
N ALA A 234 13.84 -4.87 8.47
CA ALA A 234 13.51 -6.23 8.02
C ALA A 234 14.45 -7.29 8.58
N ASP A 235 15.51 -6.92 9.29
CA ASP A 235 16.59 -7.82 9.71
C ASP A 235 17.14 -8.63 8.51
N ILE A 236 17.48 -7.92 7.43
CA ILE A 236 18.07 -8.48 6.21
C ILE A 236 19.48 -7.90 6.05
N ASP A 237 20.46 -8.81 5.96
CA ASP A 237 21.82 -8.43 5.60
C ASP A 237 21.88 -8.00 4.13
N GLY A 238 22.27 -6.75 3.91
CA GLY A 238 22.44 -6.15 2.60
C GLY A 238 23.91 -6.06 2.15
N SER A 239 24.86 -6.66 2.88
CA SER A 239 26.30 -6.50 2.61
C SER A 239 26.71 -6.93 1.20
N GLU A 240 26.10 -7.99 0.69
CA GLU A 240 26.34 -8.52 -0.65
C GLU A 240 25.61 -7.77 -1.78
N LEU A 241 24.72 -6.82 -1.43
CA LEU A 241 23.95 -6.06 -2.41
C LEU A 241 24.71 -4.83 -2.87
N GLU A 242 24.52 -4.43 -4.12
CA GLU A 242 25.04 -3.19 -4.66
C GLU A 242 24.58 -2.00 -3.81
N SER A 243 25.54 -1.21 -3.30
CA SER A 243 25.29 -0.02 -2.49
C SER A 243 25.29 1.21 -3.35
N ARG A 244 24.31 2.09 -3.14
CA ARG A 244 24.28 3.44 -3.75
C ARG A 244 23.95 4.48 -2.70
N SER A 245 24.49 5.69 -2.88
CA SER A 245 24.09 6.89 -2.15
C SER A 245 23.31 7.78 -3.11
N LEU A 246 22.06 8.06 -2.80
CA LEU A 246 21.14 8.77 -3.70
C LEU A 246 20.79 10.14 -3.14
N GLU A 247 21.09 11.18 -3.92
CA GLU A 247 20.54 12.51 -3.69
C GLU A 247 19.09 12.54 -4.19
N LEU A 248 18.17 12.83 -3.28
CA LEU A 248 16.75 12.87 -3.56
C LEU A 248 16.23 14.31 -3.42
N LYS A 249 15.48 14.80 -4.41
CA LYS A 249 14.97 16.18 -4.43
C LYS A 249 14.21 16.50 -3.14
N GLY A 250 14.62 17.55 -2.41
CA GLY A 250 13.99 18.02 -1.16
C GLY A 250 14.24 17.12 0.04
N ILE A 251 15.28 16.28 0.01
CA ILE A 251 15.85 15.57 1.15
C ILE A 251 17.27 16.11 1.30
N SER A 252 17.60 16.61 2.49
CA SER A 252 18.85 17.32 2.75
C SER A 252 20.08 16.43 2.73
N GLU A 253 19.92 15.17 3.14
CA GLU A 253 21.00 14.20 3.21
C GLU A 253 20.84 13.09 2.17
N PRO A 254 21.94 12.61 1.58
CA PRO A 254 21.87 11.47 0.68
C PRO A 254 21.35 10.22 1.39
N VAL A 255 20.45 9.50 0.73
CA VAL A 255 19.85 8.27 1.25
C VAL A 255 20.69 7.07 0.83
N LEU A 256 21.22 6.32 1.80
CA LEU A 256 21.90 5.06 1.54
C LEU A 256 20.89 3.97 1.19
N VAL A 257 21.13 3.29 0.09
CA VAL A 257 20.25 2.26 -0.45
C VAL A 257 21.01 1.04 -0.92
N ARG A 258 20.31 -0.07 -1.01
CA ARG A 258 20.75 -1.30 -1.67
C ARG A 258 19.88 -1.62 -2.86
N VAL A 259 20.51 -2.14 -3.90
CA VAL A 259 19.81 -2.50 -5.14
C VAL A 259 19.65 -4.02 -5.20
N MET A 260 18.39 -4.44 -5.28
CA MET A 260 18.03 -5.81 -5.59
C MET A 260 17.55 -5.88 -7.04
N ARG A 261 17.76 -7.02 -7.69
CA ARG A 261 17.22 -7.32 -9.02
C ARG A 261 16.35 -8.57 -8.92
N GLY A 262 15.26 -8.59 -9.67
CA GLY A 262 14.45 -9.79 -9.81
C GLY A 262 15.32 -10.95 -10.34
N LYS A 263 15.09 -12.16 -9.89
CA LYS A 263 15.70 -13.35 -10.51
C LYS A 263 15.17 -13.43 -11.93
N GLN A 264 16.08 -13.37 -12.89
CA GLN A 264 15.79 -13.67 -14.30
C GLN A 264 15.34 -15.11 -14.49
#